data_e31aa47f9f1c52cf48d3cd6247f3344d
#
_entry.id   e31aa47f9f1c52cf48d3cd6247f3344d
#
_cell.length_a   1.000
_cell.length_b   1.000
_cell.length_c   1.000
_cell.angle_alpha   90.00
_cell.angle_beta   90.00
_cell.angle_gamma   90.00
#
_symmetry.space_group_name_H-M   'P 1'
#
loop_
_entity.id
_entity.type
_entity.pdbx_description
1 polymer ?
#
loop_
_entity_poly.entity_id
_entity_poly.type
_entity_poly.pdbx_seq_one_letter_code
_entity_poly.pdbx_strand_id
1 'polypeptide(L)'
;MATKHEQILKHIDGLPVGEKISVRQIAKVLNVSEGTAYRAIKEAENQGYVSSIERVGTIRIEKKKKENIEKLTFAEVVNIVDGQVLGGKTGLHKTLNKFVIGAMKLEAMMRYTGAGNLLIVGNRTQAHEHALKAGAAVLITGGFDAEESVKILADELEMPVISTSYDTFTVATMINRAIYDQLIKKEILLVEDILTPVQETTFLTVGDRVQNWHELNQESGHSRFPVVDENMKVQGMVTSKDVMGQEETTLIDKVMTKNPMTVGDKMSVASSAHMMVWEGIELIPVVSDSHILKGIVSRQDVLKALQMSQRQPQVGETIDDTITSQLVMTSNQGKGQEVYSYGVTPQMTNYLGTISSGVFTTLVTDSANRALRGYKRGDLVVENMTIYFIKPVQIDSTLEIHPRVLDVGRKFGKVDVEVFNQGKLVGKAMLTCQLLDRS
;
A
#
# COMPACT_ATOMS: atom_id res chain seq x y z
N MET A 1 -21.30 -18.74 -10.61
CA MET A 1 -21.89 -18.67 -9.24
C MET A 1 -20.81 -18.17 -8.30
N ALA A 2 -21.07 -17.13 -7.51
CA ALA A 2 -20.12 -16.66 -6.49
C ALA A 2 -19.75 -17.79 -5.54
N THR A 3 -18.47 -17.92 -5.21
CA THR A 3 -18.00 -18.92 -4.25
C THR A 3 -18.63 -18.68 -2.88
N LYS A 4 -18.72 -19.72 -2.03
CA LYS A 4 -19.20 -19.55 -0.65
C LYS A 4 -18.41 -18.50 0.11
N HIS A 5 -17.13 -18.36 -0.20
CA HIS A 5 -16.24 -17.35 0.38
C HIS A 5 -16.64 -15.92 -0.04
N GLU A 6 -16.85 -15.68 -1.32
CA GLU A 6 -17.31 -14.38 -1.85
C GLU A 6 -18.70 -13.99 -1.33
N GLN A 7 -19.59 -14.97 -1.15
CA GLN A 7 -20.90 -14.73 -0.54
C GLN A 7 -20.79 -14.24 0.90
N ILE A 8 -19.83 -14.78 1.68
CA ILE A 8 -19.57 -14.34 3.05
C ILE A 8 -19.00 -12.91 3.05
N LEU A 9 -18.02 -12.61 2.21
CA LEU A 9 -17.45 -11.26 2.12
C LEU A 9 -18.51 -10.23 1.73
N LYS A 10 -19.36 -10.53 0.75
CA LYS A 10 -20.48 -9.67 0.36
C LYS A 10 -21.51 -9.49 1.48
N HIS A 11 -21.79 -10.54 2.25
CA HIS A 11 -22.68 -10.44 3.41
C HIS A 11 -22.07 -9.53 4.47
N ILE A 12 -20.78 -9.69 4.81
CA ILE A 12 -20.07 -8.85 5.77
C ILE A 12 -20.06 -7.38 5.30
N ASP A 13 -19.86 -7.13 4.02
CA ASP A 13 -19.88 -5.77 3.47
C ASP A 13 -21.24 -5.08 3.59
N GLY A 14 -22.33 -5.86 3.52
CA GLY A 14 -23.70 -5.38 3.71
C GLY A 14 -24.14 -5.18 5.15
N LEU A 15 -23.36 -5.57 6.15
CA LEU A 15 -23.71 -5.39 7.57
C LEU A 15 -23.53 -3.92 7.99
N PRO A 16 -24.34 -3.43 8.95
CA PRO A 16 -24.17 -2.10 9.54
C PRO A 16 -22.78 -1.93 10.18
N VAL A 17 -22.19 -0.76 10.02
CA VAL A 17 -20.92 -0.40 10.66
C VAL A 17 -21.11 -0.42 12.18
N GLY A 18 -20.18 -1.04 12.92
CA GLY A 18 -20.27 -1.26 14.37
C GLY A 18 -20.93 -2.59 14.76
N GLU A 19 -21.54 -3.33 13.83
CA GLU A 19 -22.16 -4.62 14.14
C GLU A 19 -21.13 -5.67 14.54
N LYS A 20 -21.47 -6.46 15.59
CA LYS A 20 -20.64 -7.58 16.02
C LYS A 20 -20.87 -8.79 15.14
N ILE A 21 -19.79 -9.40 14.74
CA ILE A 21 -19.77 -10.55 13.84
C ILE A 21 -19.21 -11.76 14.60
N SER A 22 -19.88 -12.89 14.51
CA SER A 22 -19.36 -14.14 15.04
C SER A 22 -19.25 -15.22 13.95
N VAL A 23 -18.22 -16.05 14.05
CA VAL A 23 -18.00 -17.19 13.13
C VAL A 23 -19.25 -18.08 13.08
N ARG A 24 -19.83 -18.39 14.24
CA ARG A 24 -21.03 -19.24 14.36
C ARG A 24 -22.25 -18.60 13.71
N GLN A 25 -22.44 -17.29 13.90
CA GLN A 25 -23.58 -16.56 13.30
C GLN A 25 -23.48 -16.58 11.77
N ILE A 26 -22.31 -16.23 11.22
CA ILE A 26 -22.08 -16.26 9.77
C ILE A 26 -22.25 -17.67 9.20
N ALA A 27 -21.69 -18.70 9.88
CA ALA A 27 -21.83 -20.09 9.46
C ALA A 27 -23.30 -20.53 9.38
N LYS A 28 -24.11 -20.13 10.37
CA LYS A 28 -25.55 -20.46 10.43
C LYS A 28 -26.35 -19.70 9.37
N VAL A 29 -26.13 -18.38 9.20
CA VAL A 29 -26.89 -17.54 8.26
C VAL A 29 -26.65 -17.95 6.82
N LEU A 30 -25.39 -18.27 6.46
CA LEU A 30 -25.01 -18.58 5.08
C LEU A 30 -24.87 -20.08 4.79
N ASN A 31 -25.24 -20.93 5.76
CA ASN A 31 -25.17 -22.39 5.65
C ASN A 31 -23.79 -22.89 5.15
N VAL A 32 -22.73 -22.47 5.86
CA VAL A 32 -21.35 -22.85 5.60
C VAL A 32 -20.70 -23.44 6.84
N SER A 33 -19.54 -24.11 6.68
CA SER A 33 -18.78 -24.59 7.83
C SER A 33 -18.16 -23.44 8.62
N GLU A 34 -18.01 -23.61 9.95
CA GLU A 34 -17.33 -22.61 10.82
C GLU A 34 -15.90 -22.31 10.30
N GLY A 35 -15.17 -23.31 9.78
CA GLY A 35 -13.86 -23.11 9.20
C GLY A 35 -13.87 -22.25 7.94
N THR A 36 -14.92 -22.32 7.12
CA THR A 36 -15.10 -21.45 5.94
C THR A 36 -15.45 -20.04 6.38
N ALA A 37 -16.36 -19.89 7.35
CA ALA A 37 -16.72 -18.59 7.92
C ALA A 37 -15.50 -17.90 8.57
N TYR A 38 -14.70 -18.63 9.35
CA TYR A 38 -13.49 -18.11 9.99
C TYR A 38 -12.47 -17.58 8.96
N ARG A 39 -12.18 -18.35 7.91
CA ARG A 39 -11.25 -17.91 6.84
C ARG A 39 -11.75 -16.66 6.14
N ALA A 40 -13.05 -16.58 5.84
CA ALA A 40 -13.63 -15.41 5.20
C ALA A 40 -13.64 -14.18 6.13
N ILE A 41 -13.86 -14.34 7.44
CA ILE A 41 -13.74 -13.25 8.41
C ILE A 41 -12.29 -12.76 8.52
N LYS A 42 -11.31 -13.66 8.50
CA LYS A 42 -9.89 -13.27 8.47
C LYS A 42 -9.51 -12.53 7.20
N GLU A 43 -10.04 -12.95 6.07
CA GLU A 43 -9.88 -12.22 4.81
C GLU A 43 -10.57 -10.86 4.84
N ALA A 44 -11.78 -10.77 5.40
CA ALA A 44 -12.47 -9.50 5.61
C ALA A 44 -11.69 -8.55 6.54
N GLU A 45 -10.97 -9.09 7.52
CA GLU A 45 -10.07 -8.33 8.40
C GLU A 45 -8.87 -7.78 7.61
N ASN A 46 -8.22 -8.61 6.79
CA ASN A 46 -7.14 -8.20 5.91
C ASN A 46 -7.57 -7.13 4.89
N GLN A 47 -8.81 -7.20 4.43
CA GLN A 47 -9.40 -6.23 3.49
C GLN A 47 -9.98 -4.98 4.18
N GLY A 48 -9.87 -4.89 5.52
CA GLY A 48 -10.31 -3.72 6.28
C GLY A 48 -11.82 -3.56 6.41
N TYR A 49 -12.59 -4.65 6.28
CA TYR A 49 -14.04 -4.63 6.52
C TYR A 49 -14.39 -4.83 7.98
N VAL A 50 -13.56 -5.56 8.72
CA VAL A 50 -13.80 -5.89 10.13
C VAL A 50 -12.50 -5.75 10.94
N SER A 51 -12.65 -5.56 12.25
CA SER A 51 -11.53 -5.60 13.20
C SER A 51 -11.86 -6.55 14.34
N SER A 52 -10.91 -7.45 14.66
CA SER A 52 -11.04 -8.38 15.78
C SER A 52 -10.31 -7.82 16.99
N ILE A 53 -11.01 -7.67 18.10
CA ILE A 53 -10.49 -7.09 19.34
C ILE A 53 -10.65 -8.12 20.46
N GLU A 54 -9.58 -8.36 21.21
CA GLU A 54 -9.60 -9.30 22.32
C GLU A 54 -10.68 -8.94 23.34
N ARG A 55 -11.44 -9.94 23.83
CA ARG A 55 -12.58 -9.79 24.77
C ARG A 55 -13.76 -8.95 24.30
N VAL A 56 -13.67 -8.29 23.14
CA VAL A 56 -14.79 -7.54 22.52
C VAL A 56 -15.43 -8.34 21.41
N GLY A 57 -14.62 -9.03 20.61
CA GLY A 57 -15.01 -9.81 19.43
C GLY A 57 -14.71 -9.09 18.12
N THR A 58 -15.19 -9.62 17.02
CA THR A 58 -15.04 -9.04 15.68
C THR A 58 -16.18 -8.05 15.43
N ILE A 59 -15.84 -6.85 14.96
CA ILE A 59 -16.80 -5.79 14.64
C ILE A 59 -16.66 -5.36 13.18
N ARG A 60 -17.78 -4.97 12.56
CA ARG A 60 -17.79 -4.33 11.24
C ARG A 60 -17.25 -2.91 11.38
N ILE A 61 -16.19 -2.58 10.67
CA ILE A 61 -15.64 -1.22 10.59
C ILE A 61 -16.01 -0.60 9.26
N GLU A 62 -15.99 0.71 9.16
CA GLU A 62 -16.23 1.40 7.91
C GLU A 62 -15.13 1.04 6.90
N LYS A 63 -15.55 0.57 5.70
CA LYS A 63 -14.58 0.37 4.62
C LYS A 63 -13.97 1.72 4.27
N LYS A 64 -12.68 1.85 4.48
CA LYS A 64 -11.97 3.09 4.18
C LYS A 64 -12.04 3.34 2.67
N LYS A 65 -12.78 4.37 2.26
CA LYS A 65 -12.58 4.96 0.94
C LYS A 65 -11.16 5.52 0.90
N LYS A 66 -10.55 5.57 -0.26
CA LYS A 66 -9.16 6.06 -0.42
C LYS A 66 -8.90 7.41 0.26
N GLU A 67 -9.91 8.26 0.36
CA GLU A 67 -9.88 9.54 1.07
C GLU A 67 -9.73 9.41 2.60
N ASN A 68 -10.04 8.23 3.18
CA ASN A 68 -10.01 7.96 4.62
C ASN A 68 -9.00 6.87 5.03
N ILE A 69 -8.20 6.34 4.10
CA ILE A 69 -7.20 5.29 4.40
C ILE A 69 -6.18 5.78 5.43
N GLU A 70 -5.89 7.08 5.46
CA GLU A 70 -4.97 7.72 6.40
C GLU A 70 -5.46 7.79 7.84
N LYS A 71 -6.75 7.52 8.09
CA LYS A 71 -7.35 7.61 9.42
C LYS A 71 -7.47 6.24 10.05
N LEU A 72 -6.92 6.07 11.24
CA LEU A 72 -7.12 4.89 12.06
C LEU A 72 -8.51 4.92 12.69
N THR A 73 -9.12 3.76 12.87
CA THR A 73 -10.28 3.60 13.76
C THR A 73 -9.82 3.41 15.20
N PHE A 74 -10.68 3.70 16.19
CA PHE A 74 -10.34 3.42 17.58
C PHE A 74 -10.15 1.91 17.83
N ALA A 75 -10.79 1.04 17.07
CA ALA A 75 -10.56 -0.40 17.11
C ALA A 75 -9.12 -0.76 16.69
N GLU A 76 -8.60 -0.13 15.65
CA GLU A 76 -7.20 -0.32 15.23
C GLU A 76 -6.23 0.22 16.28
N VAL A 77 -6.55 1.37 16.90
CA VAL A 77 -5.74 1.92 18.01
C VAL A 77 -5.65 0.92 19.16
N VAL A 78 -6.74 0.29 19.56
CA VAL A 78 -6.73 -0.76 20.61
C VAL A 78 -5.73 -1.86 20.28
N ASN A 79 -5.74 -2.35 19.03
CA ASN A 79 -4.85 -3.41 18.60
C ASN A 79 -3.38 -2.93 18.53
N ILE A 80 -3.14 -1.70 18.07
CA ILE A 80 -1.78 -1.11 17.95
C ILE A 80 -1.11 -0.99 19.33
N VAL A 81 -1.86 -0.57 20.36
CA VAL A 81 -1.31 -0.30 21.69
C VAL A 81 -1.50 -1.47 22.66
N ASP A 82 -1.92 -2.64 22.17
CA ASP A 82 -2.26 -3.81 22.99
C ASP A 82 -3.16 -3.42 24.17
N GLY A 83 -4.23 -2.69 23.83
CA GLY A 83 -5.09 -2.02 24.77
C GLY A 83 -6.28 -2.86 25.21
N GLN A 84 -6.78 -2.59 26.43
CA GLN A 84 -8.03 -3.11 26.97
C GLN A 84 -9.10 -2.02 26.88
N VAL A 85 -10.28 -2.35 26.33
CA VAL A 85 -11.43 -1.44 26.28
C VAL A 85 -12.16 -1.47 27.61
N LEU A 86 -12.21 -0.34 28.30
CA LEU A 86 -12.85 -0.19 29.62
C LEU A 86 -14.31 0.27 29.50
N GLY A 87 -14.66 1.07 28.50
CA GLY A 87 -16.00 1.58 28.20
C GLY A 87 -16.14 2.10 26.78
N GLY A 88 -17.36 2.45 26.34
CA GLY A 88 -17.62 3.03 25.02
C GLY A 88 -17.39 2.08 23.84
N LYS A 89 -17.63 0.77 24.02
CA LYS A 89 -17.35 -0.28 23.01
C LYS A 89 -18.08 -0.05 21.69
N THR A 90 -19.24 0.56 21.69
CA THR A 90 -20.04 0.86 20.52
C THR A 90 -19.36 1.91 19.61
N GLY A 91 -18.50 2.77 20.18
CA GLY A 91 -17.76 3.80 19.44
C GLY A 91 -16.46 3.35 18.80
N LEU A 92 -16.05 2.09 18.94
CA LEU A 92 -14.77 1.59 18.42
C LEU A 92 -14.62 1.66 16.88
N HIS A 93 -15.73 1.64 16.15
CA HIS A 93 -15.76 1.78 14.70
C HIS A 93 -15.46 3.22 14.21
N LYS A 94 -15.61 4.22 15.09
CA LYS A 94 -15.36 5.63 14.75
C LYS A 94 -13.89 5.87 14.41
N THR A 95 -13.62 6.84 13.53
CA THR A 95 -12.27 7.14 13.07
C THR A 95 -11.57 8.16 13.97
N LEU A 96 -10.26 7.95 14.17
CA LEU A 96 -9.35 8.88 14.83
C LEU A 96 -9.00 10.04 13.89
N ASN A 97 -9.27 11.28 14.30
CA ASN A 97 -8.83 12.46 13.54
C ASN A 97 -7.39 12.84 13.89
N LYS A 98 -7.08 12.97 15.17
CA LYS A 98 -5.74 13.22 15.70
C LYS A 98 -5.67 12.77 17.15
N PHE A 99 -4.47 12.58 17.67
CA PHE A 99 -4.27 12.37 19.10
C PHE A 99 -3.66 13.60 19.78
N VAL A 100 -3.92 13.73 21.07
CA VAL A 100 -3.42 14.81 21.93
C VAL A 100 -2.85 14.19 23.18
N ILE A 101 -1.62 14.61 23.55
CA ILE A 101 -0.98 14.15 24.79
C ILE A 101 -1.38 15.08 25.93
N GLY A 102 -1.96 14.51 26.99
CA GLY A 102 -2.50 15.22 28.14
C GLY A 102 -1.43 15.68 29.15
N ALA A 103 -0.36 16.35 28.68
CA ALA A 103 0.72 16.87 29.54
C ALA A 103 0.45 18.27 30.10
N MET A 104 -0.54 18.99 29.59
CA MET A 104 -0.87 20.36 29.99
C MET A 104 -1.89 20.43 31.13
N LYS A 105 -2.10 21.64 31.70
CA LYS A 105 -3.25 21.91 32.58
C LYS A 105 -4.56 21.64 31.83
N LEU A 106 -5.59 21.23 32.56
CA LEU A 106 -6.86 20.79 31.99
C LEU A 106 -7.45 21.78 30.99
N GLU A 107 -7.53 23.06 31.35
CA GLU A 107 -8.09 24.12 30.49
C GLU A 107 -7.32 24.29 29.17
N ALA A 108 -6.00 24.20 29.21
CA ALA A 108 -5.15 24.34 28.04
C ALA A 108 -5.28 23.09 27.11
N MET A 109 -5.33 21.91 27.71
CA MET A 109 -5.47 20.62 27.02
C MET A 109 -6.80 20.55 26.26
N MET A 110 -7.90 21.01 26.87
CA MET A 110 -9.22 20.99 26.26
C MET A 110 -9.35 21.85 25.00
N ARG A 111 -8.47 22.86 24.81
CA ARG A 111 -8.43 23.64 23.55
C ARG A 111 -8.06 22.81 22.33
N TYR A 112 -7.34 21.70 22.54
CA TYR A 112 -6.87 20.80 21.49
C TYR A 112 -7.67 19.50 21.42
N THR A 113 -8.52 19.23 22.41
CA THR A 113 -9.36 18.04 22.52
C THR A 113 -10.74 18.34 21.96
N GLY A 114 -11.23 17.53 21.04
CA GLY A 114 -12.53 17.73 20.38
C GLY A 114 -13.03 16.44 19.74
N ALA A 115 -14.17 16.51 19.08
CA ALA A 115 -14.84 15.36 18.49
C ALA A 115 -13.91 14.57 17.54
N GLY A 116 -13.90 13.24 17.71
CA GLY A 116 -13.09 12.32 16.92
C GLY A 116 -11.58 12.34 17.26
N ASN A 117 -11.16 13.08 18.31
CA ASN A 117 -9.77 13.04 18.76
C ASN A 117 -9.56 11.90 19.79
N LEU A 118 -8.30 11.55 20.06
CA LEU A 118 -7.89 10.65 21.13
C LEU A 118 -7.06 11.43 22.13
N LEU A 119 -7.49 11.48 23.40
CA LEU A 119 -6.68 12.03 24.48
C LEU A 119 -5.83 10.91 25.10
N ILE A 120 -4.51 11.01 24.99
CA ILE A 120 -3.54 10.12 25.65
C ILE A 120 -3.14 10.74 26.98
N VAL A 121 -3.49 10.12 28.09
CA VAL A 121 -3.29 10.68 29.43
C VAL A 121 -3.17 9.55 30.46
N GLY A 122 -2.57 9.81 31.62
CA GLY A 122 -2.54 8.87 32.74
C GLY A 122 -3.89 8.83 33.50
N ASN A 123 -3.84 8.49 34.79
CA ASN A 123 -5.00 8.30 35.69
C ASN A 123 -5.64 9.64 36.17
N ARG A 124 -5.96 10.54 35.25
CA ARG A 124 -6.53 11.87 35.55
C ARG A 124 -8.02 11.89 35.24
N THR A 125 -8.86 11.46 36.19
CA THR A 125 -10.33 11.30 36.05
C THR A 125 -11.01 12.53 35.43
N GLN A 126 -10.71 13.74 35.93
CA GLN A 126 -11.28 14.97 35.39
C GLN A 126 -10.96 15.17 33.89
N ALA A 127 -9.75 14.79 33.48
CA ALA A 127 -9.36 14.87 32.06
C ALA A 127 -10.15 13.87 31.22
N HIS A 128 -10.40 12.66 31.74
CA HIS A 128 -11.20 11.63 31.08
C HIS A 128 -12.62 12.11 30.83
N GLU A 129 -13.30 12.61 31.88
CA GLU A 129 -14.67 13.09 31.76
C GLU A 129 -14.81 14.27 30.78
N HIS A 130 -13.91 15.25 30.86
CA HIS A 130 -13.96 16.40 29.97
C HIS A 130 -13.71 16.02 28.51
N ALA A 131 -12.79 15.08 28.26
CA ALA A 131 -12.52 14.59 26.91
C ALA A 131 -13.74 13.88 26.31
N LEU A 132 -14.37 12.98 27.07
CA LEU A 132 -15.58 12.28 26.65
C LEU A 132 -16.72 13.25 26.34
N LYS A 133 -16.97 14.24 27.21
CA LYS A 133 -17.99 15.31 26.99
C LYS A 133 -17.68 16.17 25.77
N ALA A 134 -16.41 16.31 25.38
CA ALA A 134 -15.97 16.97 24.15
C ALA A 134 -16.06 16.08 22.91
N GLY A 135 -16.51 14.83 23.02
CA GLY A 135 -16.60 13.86 21.93
C GLY A 135 -15.27 13.24 21.55
N ALA A 136 -14.28 13.26 22.43
CA ALA A 136 -12.99 12.62 22.24
C ALA A 136 -12.93 11.26 22.97
N ALA A 137 -12.26 10.29 22.39
CA ALA A 137 -11.89 9.05 23.05
C ALA A 137 -10.72 9.27 24.03
N VAL A 138 -10.58 8.38 25.00
CA VAL A 138 -9.53 8.45 26.01
C VAL A 138 -8.66 7.20 25.98
N LEU A 139 -7.34 7.38 26.02
CA LEU A 139 -6.37 6.31 26.17
C LEU A 139 -5.57 6.55 27.44
N ILE A 140 -5.76 5.65 28.41
CA ILE A 140 -5.11 5.68 29.72
C ILE A 140 -3.81 4.86 29.62
N THR A 141 -2.69 5.51 29.92
CA THR A 141 -1.35 4.90 29.86
C THR A 141 -0.89 4.43 31.24
N GLY A 142 0.03 3.46 31.30
CA GLY A 142 0.62 2.97 32.54
C GLY A 142 -0.19 1.89 33.27
N GLY A 143 -1.15 1.27 32.59
CA GLY A 143 -1.93 0.14 33.11
C GLY A 143 -2.99 0.52 34.15
N PHE A 144 -3.35 1.80 34.26
CA PHE A 144 -4.39 2.25 35.19
C PHE A 144 -5.79 1.92 34.66
N ASP A 145 -6.70 1.67 35.60
CA ASP A 145 -8.14 1.54 35.32
C ASP A 145 -8.83 2.92 35.32
N ALA A 146 -10.00 3.01 34.76
CA ALA A 146 -10.87 4.18 34.83
C ALA A 146 -11.85 4.05 36.00
N GLU A 147 -12.24 5.18 36.59
CA GLU A 147 -13.36 5.20 37.54
C GLU A 147 -14.64 4.76 36.89
N GLU A 148 -15.56 4.16 37.68
CA GLU A 148 -16.84 3.62 37.19
C GLU A 148 -17.71 4.70 36.54
N SER A 149 -17.70 5.93 37.08
CA SER A 149 -18.37 7.08 36.48
C SER A 149 -17.91 7.38 35.06
N VAL A 150 -16.60 7.22 34.80
CA VAL A 150 -16.00 7.43 33.48
C VAL A 150 -16.44 6.33 32.52
N LYS A 151 -16.48 5.06 32.95
CA LYS A 151 -16.92 3.93 32.14
C LYS A 151 -18.39 4.07 31.71
N ILE A 152 -19.25 4.44 32.65
CA ILE A 152 -20.69 4.70 32.38
C ILE A 152 -20.82 5.85 31.36
N LEU A 153 -20.11 6.98 31.58
CA LEU A 153 -20.15 8.12 30.69
C LEU A 153 -19.63 7.76 29.30
N ALA A 154 -18.60 6.92 29.20
CA ALA A 154 -18.06 6.43 27.93
C ALA A 154 -19.11 5.61 27.15
N ASP A 155 -19.85 4.75 27.82
CA ASP A 155 -20.92 3.94 27.21
C ASP A 155 -22.11 4.82 26.77
N GLU A 156 -22.52 5.80 27.58
CA GLU A 156 -23.60 6.76 27.24
C GLU A 156 -23.22 7.62 25.99
N LEU A 157 -21.99 8.08 25.91
CA LEU A 157 -21.54 8.94 24.82
C LEU A 157 -21.01 8.15 23.61
N GLU A 158 -20.96 6.82 23.70
CA GLU A 158 -20.39 5.94 22.68
C GLU A 158 -18.98 6.36 22.26
N MET A 159 -18.15 6.76 23.24
CA MET A 159 -16.76 7.16 23.03
C MET A 159 -15.82 6.24 23.81
N PRO A 160 -14.85 5.59 23.11
CA PRO A 160 -13.99 4.59 23.74
C PRO A 160 -13.10 5.15 24.85
N VAL A 161 -13.04 4.39 25.96
CA VAL A 161 -12.00 4.50 26.99
C VAL A 161 -11.16 3.23 26.92
N ILE A 162 -9.89 3.41 26.63
CA ILE A 162 -8.91 2.34 26.41
C ILE A 162 -7.82 2.45 27.48
N SER A 163 -7.37 1.33 28.04
CA SER A 163 -6.19 1.29 28.93
C SER A 163 -5.09 0.44 28.30
N THR A 164 -3.85 0.85 28.48
CA THR A 164 -2.67 0.08 28.07
C THR A 164 -1.57 0.14 29.14
N SER A 165 -0.76 -0.91 29.24
CA SER A 165 0.39 -0.96 30.14
C SER A 165 1.55 -0.09 29.71
N TYR A 166 1.59 0.33 28.44
CA TYR A 166 2.67 1.17 27.90
C TYR A 166 2.59 2.60 28.46
N ASP A 167 3.76 3.25 28.49
CA ASP A 167 3.87 4.68 28.81
C ASP A 167 3.40 5.58 27.66
N THR A 168 3.21 6.86 27.97
CA THR A 168 2.67 7.85 27.00
C THR A 168 3.55 8.03 25.77
N PHE A 169 4.89 7.99 25.92
CA PHE A 169 5.81 8.17 24.80
C PHE A 169 5.76 6.98 23.86
N THR A 170 5.77 5.77 24.39
CA THR A 170 5.67 4.51 23.64
C THR A 170 4.37 4.48 22.84
N VAL A 171 3.24 4.76 23.49
CA VAL A 171 1.91 4.82 22.86
C VAL A 171 1.86 5.82 21.70
N ALA A 172 2.33 7.05 21.96
CA ALA A 172 2.35 8.09 20.94
C ALA A 172 3.20 7.68 19.72
N THR A 173 4.34 7.05 19.97
CA THR A 173 5.23 6.54 18.91
C THR A 173 4.57 5.43 18.10
N MET A 174 3.90 4.46 18.76
CA MET A 174 3.20 3.37 18.09
C MET A 174 2.06 3.88 17.20
N ILE A 175 1.23 4.79 17.72
CA ILE A 175 0.11 5.38 16.95
C ILE A 175 0.65 6.23 15.79
N ASN A 176 1.67 7.05 16.04
CA ASN A 176 2.28 7.88 15.01
C ASN A 176 2.83 7.03 13.86
N ARG A 177 3.57 5.95 14.19
CA ARG A 177 4.06 5.00 13.19
C ARG A 177 2.94 4.39 12.36
N ALA A 178 1.85 3.96 13.00
CA ALA A 178 0.71 3.39 12.30
C ALA A 178 0.01 4.41 11.37
N ILE A 179 -0.05 5.69 11.76
CA ILE A 179 -0.54 6.76 10.89
C ILE A 179 0.38 6.92 9.68
N TYR A 180 1.69 6.95 9.86
CA TYR A 180 2.65 7.00 8.75
C TYR A 180 2.52 5.80 7.80
N ASP A 181 2.37 4.59 8.35
CA ASP A 181 2.17 3.38 7.54
C ASP A 181 0.90 3.48 6.67
N GLN A 182 -0.17 4.10 7.19
CA GLN A 182 -1.39 4.34 6.41
C GLN A 182 -1.19 5.42 5.32
N LEU A 183 -0.44 6.48 5.63
CA LEU A 183 -0.10 7.52 4.66
C LEU A 183 0.70 6.94 3.49
N ILE A 184 1.73 6.13 3.77
CA ILE A 184 2.51 5.42 2.74
C ILE A 184 1.61 4.53 1.88
N LYS A 185 0.68 3.78 2.50
CA LYS A 185 -0.27 2.94 1.74
C LYS A 185 -1.17 3.75 0.81
N LYS A 186 -1.57 4.96 1.21
CA LYS A 186 -2.37 5.86 0.38
C LYS A 186 -1.62 6.33 -0.87
N GLU A 187 -0.32 6.54 -0.75
CA GLU A 187 0.54 6.99 -1.86
C GLU A 187 0.83 5.88 -2.87
N ILE A 188 0.74 4.61 -2.46
CA ILE A 188 0.87 3.47 -3.36
C ILE A 188 -0.39 3.36 -4.22
N LEU A 189 -0.26 3.69 -5.50
CA LEU A 189 -1.33 3.49 -6.47
C LEU A 189 -1.47 2.01 -6.82
N LEU A 190 -2.70 1.50 -6.69
CA LEU A 190 -3.06 0.14 -7.05
C LEU A 190 -3.82 0.11 -8.38
N VAL A 191 -3.88 -1.05 -9.02
CA VAL A 191 -4.64 -1.26 -10.25
C VAL A 191 -6.11 -0.90 -10.06
N GLU A 192 -6.70 -1.18 -8.89
CA GLU A 192 -8.10 -0.81 -8.58
C GLU A 192 -8.38 0.70 -8.64
N ASP A 193 -7.35 1.54 -8.52
CA ASP A 193 -7.49 2.99 -8.56
C ASP A 193 -7.58 3.56 -9.98
N ILE A 194 -7.16 2.78 -10.97
CA ILE A 194 -7.01 3.23 -12.35
C ILE A 194 -7.70 2.33 -13.38
N LEU A 195 -8.24 1.18 -12.96
CA LEU A 195 -8.90 0.26 -13.88
C LEU A 195 -10.16 0.89 -14.49
N THR A 196 -10.41 0.61 -15.76
CA THR A 196 -11.72 0.79 -16.37
C THR A 196 -12.58 -0.40 -15.93
N PRO A 197 -13.67 -0.18 -15.15
CA PRO A 197 -14.46 -1.26 -14.58
C PRO A 197 -15.18 -2.07 -15.67
N VAL A 198 -15.54 -3.33 -15.37
CA VAL A 198 -16.16 -4.24 -16.34
C VAL A 198 -17.43 -3.69 -16.97
N GLN A 199 -18.19 -2.85 -16.27
CA GLN A 199 -19.40 -2.21 -16.78
C GLN A 199 -19.14 -1.23 -17.93
N GLU A 200 -17.94 -0.69 -17.99
CA GLU A 200 -17.46 0.25 -19.02
C GLU A 200 -16.49 -0.41 -19.99
N THR A 201 -16.16 -1.69 -19.76
CA THR A 201 -15.21 -2.45 -20.57
C THR A 201 -15.93 -3.16 -21.71
N THR A 202 -15.48 -2.95 -22.93
CA THR A 202 -15.91 -3.72 -24.10
C THR A 202 -15.11 -5.02 -24.14
N PHE A 203 -15.80 -6.17 -24.31
CA PHE A 203 -15.19 -7.49 -24.37
C PHE A 203 -15.91 -8.38 -25.38
N LEU A 204 -15.28 -9.47 -25.78
CA LEU A 204 -15.84 -10.51 -26.65
C LEU A 204 -16.07 -11.79 -25.83
N THR A 205 -16.93 -12.65 -26.34
CA THR A 205 -17.14 -14.00 -25.80
C THR A 205 -16.46 -15.05 -26.68
N VAL A 206 -16.18 -16.22 -26.13
CA VAL A 206 -15.56 -17.33 -26.89
C VAL A 206 -16.42 -17.80 -28.07
N GLY A 207 -17.74 -17.54 -28.05
CA GLY A 207 -18.68 -17.87 -29.14
C GLY A 207 -18.78 -16.83 -30.25
N ASP A 208 -18.20 -15.66 -30.05
CA ASP A 208 -18.23 -14.57 -31.04
C ASP A 208 -17.36 -14.89 -32.26
N ARG A 209 -17.57 -14.12 -33.33
CA ARG A 209 -16.86 -14.23 -34.60
C ARG A 209 -16.02 -12.99 -34.87
N VAL A 210 -15.11 -13.07 -35.83
CA VAL A 210 -14.30 -11.94 -36.30
C VAL A 210 -15.16 -10.76 -36.70
N GLN A 211 -16.38 -10.98 -37.28
CA GLN A 211 -17.34 -9.93 -37.53
C GLN A 211 -17.68 -9.11 -36.29
N ASN A 212 -17.91 -9.76 -35.14
CA ASN A 212 -18.24 -9.04 -33.90
C ASN A 212 -17.07 -8.18 -33.42
N TRP A 213 -15.83 -8.63 -33.66
CA TRP A 213 -14.65 -7.80 -33.38
C TRP A 213 -14.64 -6.53 -34.25
N HIS A 214 -14.99 -6.63 -35.55
CA HIS A 214 -15.07 -5.47 -36.46
C HIS A 214 -16.17 -4.50 -36.04
N GLU A 215 -17.33 -5.00 -35.64
CA GLU A 215 -18.44 -4.20 -35.11
C GLU A 215 -18.00 -3.42 -33.86
N LEU A 216 -17.42 -4.11 -32.85
CA LEU A 216 -16.95 -3.48 -31.65
C LEU A 216 -15.80 -2.49 -31.88
N ASN A 217 -14.91 -2.79 -32.83
CA ASN A 217 -13.82 -1.87 -33.20
C ASN A 217 -14.39 -0.59 -33.83
N GLN A 218 -15.41 -0.70 -34.70
CA GLN A 218 -16.06 0.45 -35.34
C GLN A 218 -16.84 1.30 -34.31
N GLU A 219 -17.54 0.67 -33.37
CA GLU A 219 -18.34 1.36 -32.35
C GLU A 219 -17.48 2.04 -31.28
N SER A 220 -16.48 1.34 -30.76
CA SER A 220 -15.69 1.81 -29.61
C SER A 220 -14.40 2.54 -30.00
N GLY A 221 -13.90 2.35 -31.23
CA GLY A 221 -12.58 2.81 -31.67
C GLY A 221 -11.42 2.03 -31.06
N HIS A 222 -11.71 0.98 -30.27
CA HIS A 222 -10.69 0.14 -29.65
C HIS A 222 -10.30 -1.03 -30.55
N SER A 223 -9.07 -1.50 -30.46
CA SER A 223 -8.52 -2.57 -31.29
C SER A 223 -8.08 -3.80 -30.51
N ARG A 224 -8.30 -3.82 -29.19
CA ARG A 224 -7.89 -4.89 -28.28
C ARG A 224 -9.04 -5.18 -27.33
N PHE A 225 -9.48 -6.43 -27.30
CA PHE A 225 -10.61 -6.84 -26.48
C PHE A 225 -10.26 -8.11 -25.70
N PRO A 226 -10.53 -8.15 -24.38
CA PRO A 226 -10.51 -9.40 -23.63
C PRO A 226 -11.64 -10.32 -24.12
N VAL A 227 -11.36 -11.62 -24.10
CA VAL A 227 -12.33 -12.66 -24.43
C VAL A 227 -12.68 -13.43 -23.19
N VAL A 228 -13.98 -13.56 -22.89
CA VAL A 228 -14.47 -14.22 -21.68
C VAL A 228 -15.38 -15.40 -22.01
N ASP A 229 -15.54 -16.32 -21.07
CA ASP A 229 -16.56 -17.38 -21.13
C ASP A 229 -17.89 -16.91 -20.51
N GLU A 230 -18.88 -17.82 -20.47
CA GLU A 230 -20.21 -17.58 -19.89
C GLU A 230 -20.17 -17.20 -18.39
N ASN A 231 -19.09 -17.51 -17.69
CA ASN A 231 -18.86 -17.18 -16.28
C ASN A 231 -18.00 -15.91 -16.10
N MET A 232 -17.80 -15.13 -17.18
CA MET A 232 -16.96 -13.94 -17.19
C MET A 232 -15.48 -14.22 -16.86
N LYS A 233 -15.00 -15.45 -17.01
CA LYS A 233 -13.58 -15.77 -16.86
C LYS A 233 -12.82 -15.42 -18.12
N VAL A 234 -11.70 -14.78 -17.97
CA VAL A 234 -10.82 -14.41 -19.09
C VAL A 234 -10.20 -15.66 -19.71
N GLN A 235 -10.48 -15.89 -20.99
CA GLN A 235 -9.99 -17.02 -21.79
C GLN A 235 -8.91 -16.59 -22.78
N GLY A 236 -8.96 -15.34 -23.25
CA GLY A 236 -8.03 -14.84 -24.25
C GLY A 236 -8.02 -13.32 -24.40
N MET A 237 -7.20 -12.87 -25.32
CA MET A 237 -7.17 -11.50 -25.84
C MET A 237 -7.18 -11.54 -27.36
N VAL A 238 -7.92 -10.62 -27.99
CA VAL A 238 -7.91 -10.44 -29.44
C VAL A 238 -7.48 -9.02 -29.77
N THR A 239 -6.58 -8.91 -30.72
CA THR A 239 -6.07 -7.64 -31.23
C THR A 239 -6.32 -7.54 -32.74
N SER A 240 -6.14 -6.35 -33.31
CA SER A 240 -6.22 -6.16 -34.77
C SER A 240 -5.29 -7.09 -35.57
N LYS A 241 -4.16 -7.51 -35.01
CA LYS A 241 -3.22 -8.45 -35.66
C LYS A 241 -3.79 -9.85 -35.76
N ASP A 242 -4.57 -10.28 -34.78
CA ASP A 242 -5.12 -11.63 -34.69
C ASP A 242 -6.27 -11.84 -35.71
N VAL A 243 -7.00 -10.77 -36.03
CA VAL A 243 -8.13 -10.81 -36.98
C VAL A 243 -7.73 -10.44 -38.41
N MET A 244 -6.54 -9.92 -38.61
CA MET A 244 -6.06 -9.50 -39.91
C MET A 244 -5.97 -10.68 -40.91
N GLY A 245 -6.71 -10.60 -42.01
CA GLY A 245 -6.74 -11.65 -43.02
C GLY A 245 -7.59 -12.88 -42.67
N GLN A 246 -8.33 -12.82 -41.55
CA GLN A 246 -9.29 -13.86 -41.18
C GLN A 246 -10.67 -13.60 -41.84
N GLU A 247 -11.41 -14.67 -42.09
CA GLU A 247 -12.80 -14.57 -42.56
C GLU A 247 -13.70 -14.08 -41.42
N GLU A 248 -14.67 -13.22 -41.69
CA GLU A 248 -15.63 -12.67 -40.73
C GLU A 248 -16.39 -13.75 -39.94
N THR A 249 -16.61 -14.91 -40.55
CA THR A 249 -17.30 -16.06 -39.96
C THR A 249 -16.44 -16.87 -38.99
N THR A 250 -15.13 -16.61 -38.92
CA THR A 250 -14.20 -17.35 -38.05
C THR A 250 -14.51 -17.07 -36.60
N LEU A 251 -14.53 -18.12 -35.75
CA LEU A 251 -14.74 -17.98 -34.31
C LEU A 251 -13.52 -17.31 -33.62
N ILE A 252 -13.81 -16.43 -32.68
CA ILE A 252 -12.80 -15.70 -31.89
C ILE A 252 -11.87 -16.67 -31.11
N ASP A 253 -12.39 -17.77 -30.58
CA ASP A 253 -11.60 -18.80 -29.89
C ASP A 253 -10.46 -19.40 -30.74
N LYS A 254 -10.59 -19.36 -32.08
CA LYS A 254 -9.55 -19.88 -32.98
C LYS A 254 -8.44 -18.88 -33.27
N VAL A 255 -8.69 -17.59 -33.12
CA VAL A 255 -7.77 -16.52 -33.49
C VAL A 255 -7.17 -15.81 -32.28
N MET A 256 -7.84 -15.86 -31.13
CA MET A 256 -7.38 -15.19 -29.90
C MET A 256 -6.04 -15.72 -29.39
N THR A 257 -5.27 -14.87 -28.76
CA THR A 257 -4.15 -15.27 -27.88
C THR A 257 -4.74 -15.86 -26.60
N LYS A 258 -4.55 -17.18 -26.38
CA LYS A 258 -5.05 -17.90 -25.20
C LYS A 258 -4.19 -17.63 -23.96
N ASN A 259 -4.80 -17.71 -22.77
CA ASN A 259 -4.13 -17.46 -21.50
C ASN A 259 -3.33 -16.16 -21.47
N PRO A 260 -3.97 -15.01 -21.71
CA PRO A 260 -3.30 -13.73 -21.72
C PRO A 260 -2.75 -13.40 -20.33
N MET A 261 -1.75 -12.54 -20.27
CA MET A 261 -1.34 -11.97 -18.99
C MET A 261 -2.49 -11.20 -18.37
N THR A 262 -2.70 -11.44 -17.08
CA THR A 262 -3.72 -10.77 -16.28
C THR A 262 -3.10 -10.22 -15.00
N VAL A 263 -3.73 -9.24 -14.38
CA VAL A 263 -3.32 -8.69 -13.09
C VAL A 263 -4.48 -8.68 -12.11
N GLY A 264 -4.18 -8.78 -10.83
CA GLY A 264 -5.16 -8.56 -9.77
C GLY A 264 -5.34 -7.07 -9.49
N ASP A 265 -6.51 -6.69 -9.00
CA ASP A 265 -6.85 -5.30 -8.65
C ASP A 265 -5.96 -4.71 -7.53
N LYS A 266 -5.37 -5.55 -6.69
CA LYS A 266 -4.46 -5.16 -5.59
C LYS A 266 -2.99 -5.03 -6.01
N MET A 267 -2.66 -5.32 -7.26
CA MET A 267 -1.30 -5.10 -7.77
C MET A 267 -0.99 -3.61 -7.82
N SER A 268 0.26 -3.22 -7.55
CA SER A 268 0.67 -1.82 -7.69
C SER A 268 0.71 -1.40 -9.17
N VAL A 269 0.38 -0.14 -9.43
CA VAL A 269 0.47 0.45 -10.78
C VAL A 269 1.90 0.38 -11.31
N ALA A 270 2.91 0.56 -10.45
CA ALA A 270 4.32 0.43 -10.83
C ALA A 270 4.68 -0.98 -11.30
N SER A 271 4.18 -2.03 -10.63
CA SER A 271 4.39 -3.42 -11.06
C SER A 271 3.70 -3.71 -12.39
N SER A 272 2.48 -3.19 -12.59
CA SER A 272 1.76 -3.31 -13.86
C SER A 272 2.49 -2.59 -15.00
N ALA A 273 3.06 -1.40 -14.73
CA ALA A 273 3.89 -0.66 -15.68
C ALA A 273 5.11 -1.48 -16.13
N HIS A 274 5.82 -2.06 -15.16
CA HIS A 274 6.97 -2.92 -15.44
C HIS A 274 6.58 -4.10 -16.34
N MET A 275 5.50 -4.80 -16.01
CA MET A 275 4.99 -5.92 -16.80
C MET A 275 4.63 -5.49 -18.22
N MET A 276 3.92 -4.37 -18.39
CA MET A 276 3.54 -3.84 -19.72
C MET A 276 4.74 -3.49 -20.59
N VAL A 277 5.78 -2.90 -19.99
CA VAL A 277 7.00 -2.53 -20.71
C VAL A 277 7.82 -3.75 -21.11
N TRP A 278 7.98 -4.71 -20.17
CA TRP A 278 8.77 -5.92 -20.39
C TRP A 278 8.19 -6.79 -21.50
N GLU A 279 6.88 -7.05 -21.43
CA GLU A 279 6.18 -7.93 -22.37
C GLU A 279 5.69 -7.20 -23.62
N GLY A 280 5.83 -5.88 -23.70
CA GLY A 280 5.34 -5.08 -24.82
C GLY A 280 3.81 -5.01 -24.90
N ILE A 281 3.12 -5.15 -23.78
CA ILE A 281 1.66 -5.18 -23.69
C ILE A 281 1.12 -3.75 -23.51
N GLU A 282 0.03 -3.44 -24.20
CA GLU A 282 -0.61 -2.12 -24.12
C GLU A 282 -1.92 -2.12 -23.34
N LEU A 283 -2.52 -3.31 -23.15
CA LEU A 283 -3.76 -3.49 -22.39
C LEU A 283 -3.73 -4.82 -21.65
N ILE A 284 -4.04 -4.82 -20.35
CA ILE A 284 -4.06 -6.00 -19.49
C ILE A 284 -5.44 -6.15 -18.87
N PRO A 285 -6.08 -7.33 -18.95
CA PRO A 285 -7.28 -7.64 -18.20
C PRO A 285 -7.01 -7.70 -16.70
N VAL A 286 -7.88 -7.07 -15.92
CA VAL A 286 -7.86 -7.12 -14.45
C VAL A 286 -8.85 -8.18 -14.00
N VAL A 287 -8.39 -9.12 -13.18
CA VAL A 287 -9.19 -10.28 -12.77
C VAL A 287 -9.24 -10.44 -11.24
N SER A 288 -10.27 -11.15 -10.78
CA SER A 288 -10.33 -11.68 -9.42
C SER A 288 -9.42 -12.91 -9.26
N ASP A 289 -9.26 -13.41 -8.02
CA ASP A 289 -8.55 -14.67 -7.75
C ASP A 289 -9.17 -15.88 -8.48
N SER A 290 -10.45 -15.80 -8.84
CA SER A 290 -11.17 -16.79 -9.63
C SER A 290 -11.04 -16.59 -11.16
N HIS A 291 -10.17 -15.69 -11.62
CA HIS A 291 -10.00 -15.28 -13.01
C HIS A 291 -11.24 -14.63 -13.67
N ILE A 292 -12.16 -14.10 -12.87
CA ILE A 292 -13.33 -13.35 -13.38
C ILE A 292 -12.88 -11.93 -13.74
N LEU A 293 -13.26 -11.46 -14.93
CA LEU A 293 -12.96 -10.11 -15.42
C LEU A 293 -13.59 -9.05 -14.51
N LYS A 294 -12.76 -8.17 -13.95
CA LYS A 294 -13.16 -6.97 -13.19
C LYS A 294 -13.11 -5.70 -14.02
N GLY A 295 -12.30 -5.69 -15.05
CA GLY A 295 -12.08 -4.56 -15.94
C GLY A 295 -10.77 -4.69 -16.70
N ILE A 296 -10.30 -3.59 -17.22
CA ILE A 296 -9.04 -3.50 -17.98
C ILE A 296 -8.18 -2.33 -17.49
N VAL A 297 -6.89 -2.43 -17.73
CA VAL A 297 -5.93 -1.32 -17.57
C VAL A 297 -5.13 -1.16 -18.84
N SER A 298 -5.10 0.05 -19.38
CA SER A 298 -4.27 0.40 -20.52
C SER A 298 -2.91 0.98 -20.07
N ARG A 299 -1.91 0.91 -20.95
CA ARG A 299 -0.63 1.58 -20.74
C ARG A 299 -0.80 3.10 -20.49
N GLN A 300 -1.78 3.72 -21.15
CA GLN A 300 -2.06 5.14 -20.99
C GLN A 300 -2.55 5.47 -19.58
N ASP A 301 -3.41 4.62 -18.98
CA ASP A 301 -3.91 4.80 -17.61
C ASP A 301 -2.77 4.68 -16.61
N VAL A 302 -1.91 3.68 -16.79
CA VAL A 302 -0.70 3.49 -15.97
C VAL A 302 0.22 4.71 -16.05
N LEU A 303 0.51 5.21 -17.25
CA LEU A 303 1.38 6.39 -17.42
C LEU A 303 0.78 7.65 -16.81
N LYS A 304 -0.52 7.90 -16.99
CA LYS A 304 -1.22 9.03 -16.36
C LYS A 304 -1.14 8.95 -14.84
N ALA A 305 -1.40 7.77 -14.27
CA ALA A 305 -1.36 7.56 -12.83
C ALA A 305 0.02 7.82 -12.23
N LEU A 306 1.08 7.29 -12.85
CA LEU A 306 2.46 7.53 -12.42
C LEU A 306 2.86 9.02 -12.51
N GLN A 307 2.40 9.73 -13.55
CA GLN A 307 2.63 11.18 -13.67
C GLN A 307 1.89 11.98 -12.58
N MET A 308 0.67 11.59 -12.24
CA MET A 308 -0.10 12.25 -11.18
C MET A 308 0.52 12.03 -9.81
N SER A 309 0.97 10.79 -9.51
CA SER A 309 1.64 10.45 -8.25
C SER A 309 2.89 11.31 -8.00
N GLN A 310 3.68 11.60 -9.04
CA GLN A 310 4.90 12.41 -8.91
C GLN A 310 4.63 13.90 -8.65
N ARG A 311 3.41 14.40 -8.89
CA ARG A 311 3.02 15.79 -8.67
C ARG A 311 2.45 16.06 -7.28
N GLN A 312 2.11 15.03 -6.52
CA GLN A 312 1.62 15.17 -5.15
C GLN A 312 2.80 15.28 -4.20
N PRO A 313 2.78 16.22 -3.23
CA PRO A 313 3.79 16.23 -2.17
C PRO A 313 3.67 14.93 -1.39
N GLN A 314 4.77 14.17 -1.29
CA GLN A 314 4.83 12.96 -0.49
C GLN A 314 4.68 13.35 0.98
N VAL A 315 3.70 12.76 1.65
CA VAL A 315 3.41 13.01 3.06
C VAL A 315 3.98 11.89 3.95
N GLY A 316 4.19 10.70 3.39
CA GLY A 316 4.79 9.56 4.07
C GLY A 316 6.21 9.31 3.59
N GLU A 317 7.19 9.20 4.51
CA GLU A 317 8.56 8.81 4.21
C GLU A 317 8.70 7.28 4.28
N THR A 318 9.16 6.68 3.18
CA THR A 318 9.55 5.27 3.18
C THR A 318 10.90 5.06 3.90
N ILE A 319 11.26 3.80 4.18
CA ILE A 319 12.60 3.49 4.71
C ILE A 319 13.68 3.97 3.73
N ASP A 320 13.46 3.78 2.43
CA ASP A 320 14.38 4.23 1.39
C ASP A 320 14.50 5.76 1.39
N ASP A 321 13.40 6.50 1.53
CA ASP A 321 13.42 7.97 1.62
C ASP A 321 14.21 8.44 2.85
N THR A 322 14.01 7.80 4.00
CA THR A 322 14.77 8.11 5.23
C THR A 322 16.28 7.93 5.03
N ILE A 323 16.69 6.90 4.29
CA ILE A 323 18.10 6.65 3.97
C ILE A 323 18.59 7.67 2.92
N THR A 324 17.89 7.80 1.81
CA THR A 324 18.37 8.52 0.62
C THR A 324 18.27 10.05 0.73
N SER A 325 17.41 10.57 1.63
CA SER A 325 17.30 12.01 1.91
C SER A 325 18.59 12.63 2.45
N GLN A 326 19.45 11.82 3.09
CA GLN A 326 20.73 12.27 3.64
C GLN A 326 21.89 12.13 2.63
N LEU A 327 21.63 11.62 1.41
CA LEU A 327 22.65 11.48 0.38
C LEU A 327 22.87 12.82 -0.33
N VAL A 328 24.01 13.44 -0.07
CA VAL A 328 24.35 14.79 -0.56
C VAL A 328 25.36 14.69 -1.71
N MET A 329 25.06 15.33 -2.84
CA MET A 329 26.01 15.46 -3.94
C MET A 329 27.12 16.45 -3.57
N THR A 330 28.36 16.01 -3.57
CA THR A 330 29.53 16.81 -3.20
C THR A 330 30.31 17.33 -4.40
N SER A 331 30.35 16.59 -5.49
CA SER A 331 30.98 17.04 -6.74
C SER A 331 30.29 16.47 -7.96
N ASN A 332 30.45 17.16 -9.08
CA ASN A 332 29.95 16.72 -10.38
C ASN A 332 31.13 16.79 -11.36
N GLN A 333 31.70 15.63 -11.69
CA GLN A 333 32.85 15.51 -12.60
C GLN A 333 32.41 15.36 -14.06
N GLY A 334 31.08 15.39 -14.30
CA GLY A 334 30.51 15.19 -15.62
C GLY A 334 29.23 14.37 -15.54
N LYS A 335 28.54 14.25 -16.67
CA LYS A 335 27.27 13.52 -16.76
C LYS A 335 27.47 12.04 -16.38
N GLY A 336 26.81 11.63 -15.28
CA GLY A 336 26.89 10.26 -14.76
C GLY A 336 28.19 9.96 -13.99
N GLN A 337 28.88 11.01 -13.53
CA GLN A 337 30.09 10.94 -12.70
C GLN A 337 29.95 11.88 -11.49
N GLU A 338 28.76 11.95 -10.95
CA GLU A 338 28.49 12.66 -9.71
C GLU A 338 29.08 11.90 -8.51
N VAL A 339 29.61 12.62 -7.53
CA VAL A 339 30.09 12.05 -6.28
C VAL A 339 29.14 12.44 -5.15
N TYR A 340 28.75 11.47 -4.35
CA TYR A 340 27.84 11.66 -3.23
C TYR A 340 28.54 11.40 -1.91
N SER A 341 28.15 12.14 -0.87
CA SER A 341 28.58 11.93 0.51
C SER A 341 27.42 11.47 1.37
N TYR A 342 27.69 10.58 2.34
CA TYR A 342 26.71 10.05 3.25
C TYR A 342 27.30 9.82 4.65
N GLY A 343 26.67 10.38 5.69
CA GLY A 343 27.06 10.15 7.09
C GLY A 343 26.35 8.93 7.67
N VAL A 344 27.09 7.99 8.23
CA VAL A 344 26.52 6.76 8.84
C VAL A 344 26.01 7.07 10.25
N THR A 345 24.69 7.15 10.42
CA THR A 345 24.04 7.40 11.70
C THR A 345 23.76 6.09 12.48
N PRO A 346 23.47 6.14 13.80
CA PRO A 346 23.14 4.96 14.61
C PRO A 346 22.00 4.10 14.02
N GLN A 347 20.97 4.72 13.46
CA GLN A 347 19.82 4.03 12.86
C GLN A 347 20.18 3.22 11.62
N MET A 348 21.31 3.55 10.97
CA MET A 348 21.79 2.91 9.76
C MET A 348 22.72 1.73 10.01
N THR A 349 22.97 1.39 11.26
CA THR A 349 23.91 0.34 11.65
C THR A 349 23.22 -0.97 12.04
N ASN A 350 23.97 -2.07 11.92
CA ASN A 350 23.61 -3.37 12.48
C ASN A 350 24.04 -3.47 13.97
N TYR A 351 23.79 -4.61 14.61
CA TYR A 351 24.13 -4.86 16.01
C TYR A 351 25.66 -4.84 16.31
N LEU A 352 26.51 -4.85 15.28
CA LEU A 352 27.97 -4.72 15.39
C LEU A 352 28.45 -3.26 15.33
N GLY A 353 27.54 -2.29 15.21
CA GLY A 353 27.88 -0.87 15.05
C GLY A 353 28.48 -0.51 13.69
N THR A 354 28.33 -1.38 12.70
CA THR A 354 28.74 -1.11 11.31
C THR A 354 27.51 -0.86 10.45
N ILE A 355 27.68 -0.11 9.34
CA ILE A 355 26.57 0.12 8.41
C ILE A 355 25.91 -1.21 8.01
N SER A 356 24.57 -1.25 8.02
CA SER A 356 23.87 -2.45 7.61
C SER A 356 23.99 -2.67 6.11
N SER A 357 24.04 -3.94 5.68
CA SER A 357 24.11 -4.28 4.26
C SER A 357 22.92 -3.76 3.47
N GLY A 358 21.71 -3.72 4.08
CA GLY A 358 20.52 -3.14 3.47
C GLY A 358 20.67 -1.66 3.16
N VAL A 359 21.11 -0.86 4.16
CA VAL A 359 21.36 0.59 3.96
C VAL A 359 22.43 0.81 2.90
N PHE A 360 23.52 0.06 2.96
CA PHE A 360 24.59 0.16 1.95
C PHE A 360 24.06 -0.13 0.54
N THR A 361 23.23 -1.15 0.39
CA THR A 361 22.60 -1.51 -0.89
C THR A 361 21.66 -0.40 -1.39
N THR A 362 20.84 0.18 -0.53
CA THR A 362 19.95 1.31 -0.88
C THR A 362 20.75 2.51 -1.38
N LEU A 363 21.86 2.87 -0.70
CA LEU A 363 22.72 3.97 -1.11
C LEU A 363 23.36 3.75 -2.50
N VAL A 364 23.86 2.54 -2.75
CA VAL A 364 24.43 2.14 -4.04
C VAL A 364 23.37 2.21 -5.14
N THR A 365 22.18 1.70 -4.88
CA THR A 365 21.07 1.68 -5.82
C THR A 365 20.59 3.09 -6.15
N ASP A 366 20.39 3.94 -5.15
CA ASP A 366 19.92 5.31 -5.37
C ASP A 366 20.96 6.16 -6.09
N SER A 367 22.25 6.04 -5.75
CA SER A 367 23.32 6.74 -6.44
C SER A 367 23.41 6.34 -7.92
N ALA A 368 23.26 5.04 -8.23
CA ALA A 368 23.23 4.55 -9.62
C ALA A 368 22.03 5.09 -10.39
N ASN A 369 20.84 5.13 -9.75
CA ASN A 369 19.63 5.68 -10.33
C ASN A 369 19.77 7.18 -10.61
N ARG A 370 20.34 7.95 -9.69
CA ARG A 370 20.61 9.39 -9.90
C ARG A 370 21.55 9.62 -11.06
N ALA A 371 22.63 8.85 -11.18
CA ALA A 371 23.57 8.95 -12.28
C ALA A 371 22.91 8.64 -13.64
N LEU A 372 22.09 7.60 -13.73
CA LEU A 372 21.35 7.25 -14.95
C LEU A 372 20.31 8.27 -15.36
N ARG A 373 19.61 8.92 -14.40
CA ARG A 373 18.66 10.02 -14.68
C ARG A 373 19.31 11.20 -15.42
N GLY A 374 20.60 11.39 -15.27
CA GLY A 374 21.36 12.34 -16.04
C GLY A 374 21.37 12.04 -17.55
N TYR A 375 21.22 10.78 -17.96
CA TYR A 375 21.22 10.35 -19.37
C TYR A 375 19.83 10.21 -19.96
N LYS A 376 18.87 9.66 -19.18
CA LYS A 376 17.49 9.46 -19.63
C LYS A 376 16.50 9.85 -18.56
N ARG A 377 15.43 10.54 -18.99
CA ARG A 377 14.28 10.85 -18.12
C ARG A 377 13.34 9.65 -18.12
N GLY A 378 13.08 9.08 -16.97
CA GLY A 378 12.16 7.93 -16.81
C GLY A 378 12.32 7.30 -15.44
N ASP A 379 11.43 6.38 -15.12
CA ASP A 379 11.57 5.56 -13.94
C ASP A 379 12.57 4.43 -14.22
N LEU A 380 13.32 4.06 -13.20
CA LEU A 380 14.39 3.07 -13.26
C LEU A 380 14.06 1.93 -12.33
N VAL A 381 14.18 0.71 -12.81
CA VAL A 381 14.02 -0.51 -12.00
C VAL A 381 15.33 -1.29 -12.07
N VAL A 382 15.87 -1.62 -10.89
CA VAL A 382 17.05 -2.47 -10.82
C VAL A 382 16.66 -3.89 -11.22
N GLU A 383 17.26 -4.41 -12.27
CA GLU A 383 17.03 -5.77 -12.76
C GLU A 383 18.04 -6.76 -12.19
N ASN A 384 19.29 -6.34 -12.14
CA ASN A 384 20.36 -7.17 -11.62
C ASN A 384 21.38 -6.30 -10.90
N MET A 385 21.92 -6.84 -9.80
CA MET A 385 22.98 -6.19 -9.04
C MET A 385 23.93 -7.23 -8.46
N THR A 386 25.22 -6.95 -8.61
CA THR A 386 26.28 -7.66 -7.88
C THR A 386 26.96 -6.65 -6.97
N ILE A 387 27.02 -6.95 -5.67
CA ILE A 387 27.61 -6.07 -4.68
C ILE A 387 28.67 -6.80 -3.85
N TYR A 388 29.77 -6.12 -3.58
CA TYR A 388 30.87 -6.60 -2.73
C TYR A 388 31.04 -5.68 -1.55
N PHE A 389 30.89 -6.22 -0.34
CA PHE A 389 31.18 -5.56 0.92
C PHE A 389 32.63 -5.89 1.28
N ILE A 390 33.55 -4.95 1.00
CA ILE A 390 35.01 -5.20 1.08
C ILE A 390 35.53 -4.97 2.49
N LYS A 391 35.05 -3.92 3.17
CA LYS A 391 35.43 -3.59 4.54
C LYS A 391 34.22 -3.07 5.31
N PRO A 392 34.12 -3.39 6.63
CA PRO A 392 33.08 -2.82 7.47
C PRO A 392 33.29 -1.31 7.64
N VAL A 393 32.19 -0.56 7.64
CA VAL A 393 32.17 0.89 7.88
C VAL A 393 31.52 1.14 9.23
N GLN A 394 32.21 1.85 10.10
CA GLN A 394 31.74 2.12 11.47
C GLN A 394 30.69 3.25 11.48
N ILE A 395 29.91 3.28 12.55
CA ILE A 395 29.07 4.42 12.91
C ILE A 395 29.90 5.73 12.90
N ASP A 396 29.24 6.85 12.63
CA ASP A 396 29.84 8.19 12.53
C ASP A 396 30.92 8.36 11.45
N SER A 397 31.07 7.36 10.57
CA SER A 397 31.93 7.48 9.38
C SER A 397 31.20 8.20 8.25
N THR A 398 31.99 8.84 7.38
CA THR A 398 31.47 9.42 6.12
C THR A 398 31.85 8.55 4.94
N LEU A 399 30.88 8.16 4.14
CA LEU A 399 31.05 7.46 2.87
C LEU A 399 31.14 8.47 1.72
N GLU A 400 31.98 8.16 0.75
CA GLU A 400 31.99 8.78 -0.58
C GLU A 400 31.57 7.74 -1.60
N ILE A 401 30.52 8.04 -2.38
CA ILE A 401 29.91 7.11 -3.33
C ILE A 401 30.09 7.64 -4.74
N HIS A 402 30.75 6.86 -5.58
CA HIS A 402 31.17 7.21 -6.91
C HIS A 402 30.46 6.32 -7.95
N PRO A 403 29.22 6.65 -8.37
CA PRO A 403 28.59 5.96 -9.49
C PRO A 403 29.25 6.39 -10.81
N ARG A 404 29.45 5.44 -11.70
CA ARG A 404 29.94 5.67 -13.06
C ARG A 404 29.07 4.91 -14.06
N VAL A 405 28.39 5.64 -14.91
CA VAL A 405 27.60 5.03 -15.98
C VAL A 405 28.52 4.45 -17.03
N LEU A 406 28.43 3.15 -17.28
CA LEU A 406 29.26 2.41 -18.23
C LEU A 406 28.63 2.38 -19.62
N ASP A 407 27.33 2.17 -19.67
CA ASP A 407 26.58 2.03 -20.92
C ASP A 407 25.10 2.42 -20.70
N VAL A 408 24.48 3.04 -21.70
CA VAL A 408 23.06 3.38 -21.72
C VAL A 408 22.46 2.99 -23.05
N GLY A 409 21.81 1.85 -23.09
CA GLY A 409 21.06 1.37 -24.23
C GLY A 409 19.63 1.91 -24.31
N ARG A 410 18.83 1.31 -25.19
CA ARG A 410 17.42 1.65 -25.36
C ARG A 410 16.58 1.28 -24.15
N LYS A 411 16.77 0.09 -23.60
CA LYS A 411 16.00 -0.50 -22.48
C LYS A 411 16.77 -0.57 -21.16
N PHE A 412 18.11 -0.59 -21.19
CA PHE A 412 18.94 -0.83 -20.03
C PHE A 412 20.05 0.18 -19.89
N GLY A 413 20.41 0.50 -18.65
CA GLY A 413 21.61 1.21 -18.27
C GLY A 413 22.47 0.33 -17.35
N LYS A 414 23.80 0.42 -17.51
CA LYS A 414 24.77 -0.28 -16.67
C LYS A 414 25.59 0.72 -15.89
N VAL A 415 25.69 0.51 -14.59
CA VAL A 415 26.41 1.42 -13.68
C VAL A 415 27.37 0.63 -12.81
N ASP A 416 28.60 1.10 -12.73
CA ASP A 416 29.61 0.71 -11.75
C ASP A 416 29.57 1.70 -10.60
N VAL A 417 29.55 1.22 -9.35
CA VAL A 417 29.53 2.08 -8.15
C VAL A 417 30.64 1.67 -7.22
N GLU A 418 31.53 2.60 -6.91
CA GLU A 418 32.57 2.43 -5.92
C GLU A 418 32.25 3.26 -4.67
N VAL A 419 32.45 2.67 -3.49
CA VAL A 419 32.18 3.32 -2.21
C VAL A 419 33.46 3.37 -1.39
N PHE A 420 33.81 4.57 -0.95
CA PHE A 420 35.02 4.84 -0.19
C PHE A 420 34.69 5.35 1.22
N ASN A 421 35.58 5.02 2.16
CA ASN A 421 35.63 5.63 3.48
C ASN A 421 37.07 6.06 3.76
N GLN A 422 37.31 7.35 4.01
CA GLN A 422 38.65 7.93 4.21
C GLN A 422 39.62 7.55 3.09
N GLY A 423 39.20 7.62 1.83
CA GLY A 423 39.98 7.28 0.64
C GLY A 423 40.25 5.79 0.45
N LYS A 424 39.73 4.90 1.27
CA LYS A 424 39.86 3.44 1.14
C LYS A 424 38.59 2.85 0.55
N LEU A 425 38.71 1.99 -0.46
CA LEU A 425 37.58 1.25 -1.04
C LEU A 425 37.00 0.31 0.03
N VAL A 426 35.72 0.50 0.35
CA VAL A 426 34.97 -0.28 1.32
C VAL A 426 33.89 -1.13 0.68
N GLY A 427 33.46 -0.80 -0.52
CA GLY A 427 32.52 -1.61 -1.29
C GLY A 427 32.50 -1.25 -2.75
N LYS A 428 32.01 -2.19 -3.56
CA LYS A 428 31.86 -2.03 -5.02
C LYS A 428 30.63 -2.75 -5.49
N ALA A 429 29.93 -2.17 -6.46
CA ALA A 429 28.77 -2.81 -7.07
C ALA A 429 28.70 -2.56 -8.57
N MET A 430 28.10 -3.50 -9.28
CA MET A 430 27.67 -3.33 -10.66
C MET A 430 26.17 -3.59 -10.77
N LEU A 431 25.47 -2.66 -11.41
CA LEU A 431 24.01 -2.71 -11.56
C LEU A 431 23.64 -2.68 -13.04
N THR A 432 22.60 -3.42 -13.37
CA THR A 432 21.82 -3.24 -14.60
C THR A 432 20.45 -2.74 -14.23
N CYS A 433 20.08 -1.55 -14.70
CA CYS A 433 18.79 -0.94 -14.47
C CYS A 433 17.98 -0.93 -15.77
N GLN A 434 16.72 -1.32 -15.70
CA GLN A 434 15.77 -1.16 -16.77
C GLN A 434 15.28 0.29 -16.80
N LEU A 435 15.28 0.86 -17.99
CA LEU A 435 14.77 2.21 -18.26
C LEU A 435 13.30 2.08 -18.68
N LEU A 436 12.38 2.51 -17.82
CA LEU A 436 10.96 2.60 -18.15
C LEU A 436 10.76 3.86 -18.98
N ASP A 437 10.84 3.74 -20.31
CA ASP A 437 10.78 4.88 -21.22
C ASP A 437 9.43 5.58 -21.15
N ARG A 438 9.46 6.91 -21.02
CA ARG A 438 8.30 7.80 -21.15
C ARG A 438 8.25 8.26 -22.62
N SER A 439 7.95 7.35 -23.53
CA SER A 439 7.68 7.72 -24.94
C SER A 439 6.25 8.19 -25.10
#